data_03638a11e96fb55a0e0197843b0e07ec
#
_entry.id   03638a11e96fb55a0e0197843b0e07ec
#
_cell.length_a   1.000
_cell.length_b   1.000
_cell.length_c   1.000
_cell.angle_alpha   90.00
_cell.angle_beta   90.00
_cell.angle_gamma   90.00
#
_symmetry.space_group_name_H-M   'P 1'
#
loop_
_entity.id
_entity.type
_entity.pdbx_description
1 polymer ?
#
loop_
_entity_poly.entity_id
_entity_poly.type
_entity_poly.pdbx_seq_one_letter_code
_entity_poly.pdbx_strand_id
1 'polypeptide(L)'
;MISAILYQLTRNLTDDEIKAGGFDKYYVDHGDGIFPASASGVPFNTMAIASKGDALASIHEDLAAEQKARAMYDNILRLSDDPDVNDVIKFLRQREVVHFQRFGEAMEILRDKKF
;
A
#
# COMPACT_ATOMS: atom_id res chain seq x y z
N MET A 1 -8.24 -0.50 1.65
CA MET A 1 -8.39 -1.95 1.35
C MET A 1 -7.48 -2.80 2.22
N ILE A 2 -6.15 -2.65 2.17
CA ILE A 2 -5.20 -3.49 2.94
C ILE A 2 -5.50 -3.49 4.44
N SER A 3 -5.70 -2.33 5.05
CA SER A 3 -6.08 -2.24 6.46
C SER A 3 -7.40 -2.95 6.79
N ALA A 4 -8.38 -2.90 5.88
CA ALA A 4 -9.65 -3.60 6.05
C ALA A 4 -9.46 -5.13 6.01
N ILE A 5 -8.60 -5.62 5.12
CA ILE A 5 -8.27 -7.05 5.02
C ILE A 5 -7.56 -7.51 6.29
N LEU A 6 -6.55 -6.79 6.73
CA LEU A 6 -5.83 -7.09 7.97
C LEU A 6 -6.78 -7.14 9.16
N TYR A 7 -7.66 -6.15 9.29
CA TYR A 7 -8.68 -6.15 10.33
C TYR A 7 -9.58 -7.38 10.26
N GLN A 8 -10.11 -7.71 9.07
CA GLN A 8 -10.99 -8.86 8.90
C GLN A 8 -10.30 -10.19 9.21
N LEU A 9 -9.05 -10.35 8.84
CA LEU A 9 -8.26 -11.55 9.09
C LEU A 9 -7.85 -11.68 10.56
N THR A 10 -7.68 -10.59 11.28
CA THR A 10 -7.10 -10.60 12.63
C THR A 10 -8.11 -10.34 13.75
N ARG A 11 -9.32 -9.85 13.45
CA ARG A 11 -10.31 -9.42 14.45
C ARG A 11 -10.75 -10.49 15.47
N ASN A 12 -10.61 -11.76 15.12
CA ASN A 12 -11.02 -12.88 15.97
C ASN A 12 -9.83 -13.68 16.53
N LEU A 13 -8.59 -13.22 16.29
CA LEU A 13 -7.41 -13.88 16.83
C LEU A 13 -7.31 -13.67 18.34
N THR A 14 -6.91 -14.70 19.04
CA THR A 14 -6.53 -14.64 20.45
C THR A 14 -5.12 -14.04 20.60
N ASP A 15 -4.79 -13.56 21.78
CA ASP A 15 -3.44 -13.05 22.09
C ASP A 15 -2.36 -14.12 21.85
N ASP A 16 -2.67 -15.38 22.09
CA ASP A 16 -1.73 -16.48 21.88
C ASP A 16 -1.48 -16.73 20.37
N GLU A 17 -2.52 -16.64 19.54
CA GLU A 17 -2.40 -16.75 18.08
C GLU A 17 -1.63 -15.58 17.50
N ILE A 18 -1.86 -14.35 18.00
CA ILE A 18 -1.10 -13.16 17.61
C ILE A 18 0.39 -13.34 17.90
N LYS A 19 0.72 -13.80 19.10
CA LYS A 19 2.11 -14.08 19.51
C LYS A 19 2.74 -15.22 18.71
N ALA A 20 2.00 -16.32 18.53
CA ALA A 20 2.48 -17.46 17.76
C ALA A 20 2.75 -17.11 16.28
N GLY A 21 1.95 -16.21 15.69
CA GLY A 21 2.15 -15.70 14.35
C GLY A 21 3.26 -14.64 14.25
N GLY A 22 3.82 -14.16 15.36
CA GLY A 22 4.81 -13.11 15.39
C GLY A 22 4.27 -11.71 15.08
N PHE A 23 2.96 -11.53 15.18
CA PHE A 23 2.28 -10.26 14.87
C PHE A 23 2.31 -9.26 16.03
N ASP A 24 2.64 -9.70 17.23
CA ASP A 24 2.71 -8.88 18.43
C ASP A 24 3.63 -7.65 18.28
N LYS A 25 4.64 -7.75 17.43
CA LYS A 25 5.57 -6.65 17.13
C LYS A 25 4.96 -5.55 16.25
N TYR A 26 3.94 -5.89 15.49
CA TYR A 26 3.31 -5.02 14.49
C TYR A 26 1.83 -4.78 14.78
N TYR A 27 1.31 -5.42 15.81
CA TYR A 27 -0.10 -5.30 16.16
C TYR A 27 -0.35 -3.97 16.84
N VAL A 28 -1.06 -3.09 16.14
CA VAL A 28 -1.64 -1.89 16.71
C VAL A 28 -3.11 -2.20 16.98
N ASP A 29 -3.58 -1.95 18.20
CA ASP A 29 -4.98 -2.16 18.55
C ASP A 29 -5.91 -1.42 17.60
N HIS A 30 -6.71 -2.16 16.88
CA HIS A 30 -7.73 -1.69 15.95
C HIS A 30 -9.14 -2.10 16.40
N GLY A 31 -9.34 -2.27 17.70
CA GLY A 31 -10.55 -2.84 18.30
C GLY A 31 -11.85 -2.28 17.75
N ASP A 32 -11.93 -0.97 17.56
CA ASP A 32 -13.15 -0.28 17.12
C ASP A 32 -13.06 0.34 15.72
N GLY A 33 -11.95 0.19 15.00
CA GLY A 33 -11.81 0.83 13.69
C GLY A 33 -10.52 0.53 12.95
N ILE A 34 -10.43 1.09 11.75
CA ILE A 34 -9.27 0.96 10.86
C ILE A 34 -8.57 2.31 10.79
N PHE A 35 -7.33 2.37 11.21
CA PHE A 35 -6.53 3.59 11.23
C PHE A 35 -5.41 3.52 10.19
N PRO A 36 -5.17 4.61 9.41
CA PRO A 36 -4.02 4.68 8.53
C PRO A 36 -2.73 4.83 9.36
N ALA A 37 -1.98 3.73 9.47
CA ALA A 37 -0.70 3.68 10.16
C ALA A 37 0.26 2.74 9.42
N SER A 38 1.56 2.96 9.58
CA SER A 38 2.57 2.01 9.10
C SER A 38 2.58 0.74 9.96
N ALA A 39 3.23 -0.33 9.48
CA ALA A 39 3.39 -1.57 10.26
C ALA A 39 4.12 -1.34 11.59
N SER A 40 4.95 -0.30 11.70
CA SER A 40 5.61 0.10 12.96
C SER A 40 4.74 0.96 13.87
N GLY A 41 3.45 1.15 13.53
CA GLY A 41 2.51 1.93 14.35
C GLY A 41 2.63 3.45 14.19
N VAL A 42 3.43 3.95 13.23
CA VAL A 42 3.54 5.38 12.97
C VAL A 42 2.29 5.85 12.22
N PRO A 43 1.50 6.78 12.78
CA PRO A 43 0.30 7.30 12.13
C PRO A 43 0.65 8.11 10.88
N PHE A 44 -0.32 8.26 9.98
CA PHE A 44 -0.17 9.16 8.83
C PHE A 44 0.19 10.57 9.29
N ASN A 45 1.25 11.11 8.71
CA ASN A 45 1.76 12.44 9.03
C ASN A 45 2.11 13.19 7.74
N THR A 46 1.47 14.34 7.53
CA THR A 46 1.72 15.19 6.35
C THR A 46 3.15 15.72 6.27
N MET A 47 3.89 15.79 7.38
CA MET A 47 5.31 16.15 7.37
C MET A 47 6.20 15.14 6.61
N ALA A 48 5.72 13.92 6.40
CA ALA A 48 6.43 12.91 5.61
C ALA A 48 6.27 13.12 4.09
N ILE A 49 5.41 14.03 3.64
CA ILE A 49 5.20 14.33 2.23
C ILE A 49 6.40 15.13 1.71
N ALA A 50 7.14 14.54 0.79
CA ALA A 50 8.39 15.08 0.25
C ALA A 50 8.19 15.95 -1.00
N SER A 51 7.06 16.66 -1.11
CA SER A 51 6.79 17.54 -2.26
C SER A 51 7.81 18.70 -2.34
N LYS A 52 8.33 18.97 -3.55
CA LYS A 52 9.26 20.06 -3.82
C LYS A 52 8.65 21.17 -4.67
N GLY A 53 7.34 21.11 -4.98
CA GLY A 53 6.68 22.07 -5.83
C GLY A 53 6.97 21.91 -7.33
N ASP A 54 7.62 20.82 -7.73
CA ASP A 54 7.88 20.46 -9.13
C ASP A 54 6.98 19.28 -9.51
N ALA A 55 6.03 19.53 -10.42
CA ALA A 55 5.05 18.54 -10.82
C ALA A 55 5.67 17.38 -11.60
N LEU A 56 6.71 17.62 -12.41
CA LEU A 56 7.41 16.54 -13.12
C LEU A 56 8.21 15.67 -12.16
N ALA A 57 8.88 16.24 -11.18
CA ALA A 57 9.57 15.48 -10.15
C ALA A 57 8.58 14.60 -9.36
N SER A 58 7.45 15.16 -8.94
CA SER A 58 6.42 14.42 -8.22
C SER A 58 5.87 13.23 -9.03
N ILE A 59 5.55 13.44 -10.31
CA ILE A 59 5.04 12.35 -11.18
C ILE A 59 6.08 11.24 -11.40
N HIS A 60 7.37 11.56 -11.48
CA HIS A 60 8.41 10.53 -11.56
C HIS A 60 8.48 9.68 -10.28
N GLU A 61 8.31 10.30 -9.13
CA GLU A 61 8.22 9.58 -7.85
C GLU A 61 6.98 8.70 -7.78
N ASP A 62 5.82 9.21 -8.24
CA ASP A 62 4.58 8.45 -8.30
C ASP A 62 4.71 7.22 -9.21
N LEU A 63 5.26 7.36 -10.41
CA LEU A 63 5.53 6.24 -11.32
C LEU A 63 6.44 5.18 -10.67
N ALA A 64 7.49 5.63 -9.97
CA ALA A 64 8.38 4.72 -9.24
C ALA A 64 7.66 4.04 -8.07
N ALA A 65 6.78 4.74 -7.36
CA ALA A 65 6.00 4.19 -6.26
C ALA A 65 5.04 3.10 -6.75
N GLU A 66 4.33 3.30 -7.86
CA GLU A 66 3.45 2.30 -8.46
C GLU A 66 4.19 1.03 -8.86
N GLN A 67 5.40 1.16 -9.42
CA GLN A 67 6.24 0.00 -9.76
C GLN A 67 6.73 -0.75 -8.51
N LYS A 68 7.08 -0.04 -7.45
CA LYS A 68 7.46 -0.65 -6.17
C LYS A 68 6.27 -1.39 -5.53
N ALA A 69 5.08 -0.79 -5.54
CA ALA A 69 3.87 -1.42 -5.05
C ALA A 69 3.55 -2.71 -5.83
N ARG A 70 3.61 -2.66 -7.17
CA ARG A 70 3.42 -3.84 -8.02
C ARG A 70 4.41 -4.96 -7.69
N ALA A 71 5.69 -4.63 -7.53
CA ALA A 71 6.74 -5.60 -7.17
C ALA A 71 6.50 -6.20 -5.77
N MET A 72 6.00 -5.39 -4.83
CA MET A 72 5.63 -5.85 -3.48
C MET A 72 4.47 -6.85 -3.55
N TYR A 73 3.43 -6.56 -4.32
CA TYR A 73 2.31 -7.49 -4.51
C TYR A 73 2.75 -8.79 -5.18
N ASP A 74 3.65 -8.74 -6.17
CA ASP A 74 4.24 -9.95 -6.77
C ASP A 74 4.99 -10.79 -5.73
N ASN A 75 5.68 -10.15 -4.78
CA ASN A 75 6.37 -10.84 -3.70
C ASN A 75 5.37 -11.50 -2.72
N ILE A 76 4.29 -10.82 -2.35
CA ILE A 76 3.25 -11.38 -1.49
C ILE A 76 2.61 -12.60 -2.18
N LEU A 77 2.25 -12.50 -3.47
CA LEU A 77 1.65 -13.60 -4.23
C LEU A 77 2.56 -14.83 -4.36
N ARG A 78 3.88 -14.65 -4.26
CA ARG A 78 4.83 -15.78 -4.26
C ARG A 78 4.94 -16.46 -2.89
N LEU A 79 4.63 -15.75 -1.82
CA LEU A 79 4.75 -16.24 -0.45
C LEU A 79 3.44 -16.80 0.11
N SER A 80 2.31 -16.32 -0.39
CA SER A 80 0.98 -16.71 0.09
C SER A 80 0.39 -17.82 -0.77
N ASP A 81 -0.13 -18.85 -0.13
CA ASP A 81 -0.95 -19.92 -0.73
C ASP A 81 -2.44 -19.77 -0.40
N ASP A 82 -2.81 -18.77 0.39
CA ASP A 82 -4.19 -18.47 0.76
C ASP A 82 -4.95 -17.81 -0.40
N PRO A 83 -6.00 -18.45 -0.96
CA PRO A 83 -6.74 -17.92 -2.10
C PRO A 83 -7.46 -16.60 -1.79
N ASP A 84 -7.97 -16.41 -0.56
CA ASP A 84 -8.70 -15.20 -0.18
C ASP A 84 -7.76 -13.99 -0.11
N VAL A 85 -6.55 -14.19 0.38
CA VAL A 85 -5.47 -13.18 0.33
C VAL A 85 -5.05 -12.92 -1.11
N ASN A 86 -4.79 -13.98 -1.86
CA ASN A 86 -4.25 -13.87 -3.22
C ASN A 86 -5.19 -13.16 -4.19
N ASP A 87 -6.49 -13.36 -4.09
CA ASP A 87 -7.45 -12.71 -4.98
C ASP A 87 -7.50 -11.20 -4.77
N VAL A 88 -7.44 -10.76 -3.52
CA VAL A 88 -7.38 -9.32 -3.22
C VAL A 88 -6.05 -8.71 -3.66
N ILE A 89 -4.94 -9.38 -3.43
CA ILE A 89 -3.61 -8.89 -3.85
C ILE A 89 -3.49 -8.84 -5.38
N LYS A 90 -4.02 -9.82 -6.11
CA LYS A 90 -4.10 -9.79 -7.58
C LYS A 90 -4.88 -8.57 -8.07
N PHE A 91 -6.01 -8.26 -7.43
CA PHE A 91 -6.80 -7.07 -7.78
C PHE A 91 -5.99 -5.79 -7.55
N LEU A 92 -5.36 -5.63 -6.39
CA LEU A 92 -4.52 -4.46 -6.08
C LEU A 92 -3.37 -4.34 -7.09
N ARG A 93 -2.69 -5.45 -7.39
CA ARG A 93 -1.61 -5.48 -8.39
C ARG A 93 -2.06 -4.97 -9.77
N GLN A 94 -3.25 -5.34 -10.21
CA GLN A 94 -3.81 -4.84 -11.48
C GLN A 94 -4.13 -3.35 -11.41
N ARG A 95 -4.52 -2.84 -10.25
CA ARG A 95 -4.74 -1.41 -10.05
C ARG A 95 -3.46 -0.59 -10.24
N GLU A 96 -2.30 -1.12 -9.81
CA GLU A 96 -1.03 -0.42 -9.98
C GLU A 96 -0.63 -0.27 -11.46
N VAL A 97 -1.01 -1.22 -12.32
CA VAL A 97 -0.81 -1.08 -13.78
C VAL A 97 -1.62 0.10 -14.33
N VAL A 98 -2.87 0.24 -13.90
CA VAL A 98 -3.74 1.36 -14.30
C VAL A 98 -3.24 2.70 -13.77
N HIS A 99 -2.79 2.73 -12.52
CA HIS A 99 -2.23 3.94 -11.90
C HIS A 99 -0.96 4.39 -12.64
N PHE A 100 -0.05 3.46 -12.91
CA PHE A 100 1.16 3.75 -13.67
C PHE A 100 0.86 4.35 -15.04
N GLN A 101 -0.12 3.79 -15.77
CA GLN A 101 -0.56 4.33 -17.05
C GLN A 101 -1.08 5.77 -16.89
N ARG A 102 -1.93 6.03 -15.92
CA ARG A 102 -2.50 7.36 -15.69
C ARG A 102 -1.45 8.41 -15.31
N PHE A 103 -0.49 8.05 -14.48
CA PHE A 103 0.64 8.93 -14.18
C PHE A 103 1.52 9.17 -15.42
N GLY A 104 1.71 8.16 -16.27
CA GLY A 104 2.40 8.32 -17.55
C GLY A 104 1.68 9.30 -18.48
N GLU A 105 0.37 9.19 -18.62
CA GLU A 105 -0.47 10.11 -19.40
C GLU A 105 -0.39 11.55 -18.84
N ALA A 106 -0.45 11.70 -17.51
CA ALA A 106 -0.32 13.00 -16.85
C ALA A 106 1.08 13.61 -17.06
N MET A 107 2.12 12.79 -17.06
CA MET A 107 3.49 13.24 -17.36
C MET A 107 3.62 13.80 -18.77
N GLU A 108 3.03 13.14 -19.78
CA GLU A 108 3.05 13.66 -21.16
C GLU A 108 2.29 14.99 -21.27
N ILE A 109 1.13 15.12 -20.62
CA ILE A 109 0.39 16.40 -20.58
C ILE A 109 1.22 17.52 -19.96
N LEU A 110 1.98 17.24 -18.90
CA LEU A 110 2.83 18.23 -18.25
C LEU A 110 4.03 18.63 -19.13
N ARG A 111 4.61 17.68 -19.86
CA ARG A 111 5.71 17.97 -20.80
C ARG A 111 5.28 18.85 -21.97
N ASP A 112 4.06 18.63 -22.46
CA ASP A 112 3.51 19.41 -23.59
C ASP A 112 3.12 20.84 -23.17
N LYS A 113 2.79 21.04 -21.89
CA LYS A 113 2.57 22.39 -21.35
C LYS A 113 3.92 23.05 -21.12
N LYS A 114 4.32 23.92 -22.05
CA LYS A 114 5.41 24.88 -21.80
C LYS A 114 4.94 25.86 -20.72
N PHE A 115 5.39 25.66 -19.49
CA PHE A 115 5.27 26.64 -18.43
C PHE A 115 6.35 27.72 -18.59
#